data_7224cbb3e6c5f19de4d24b5b2f57f089
#
_entry.id   7224cbb3e6c5f19de4d24b5b2f57f089
#
_cell.length_a   1.000
_cell.length_b   1.000
_cell.length_c   1.000
_cell.angle_alpha   90.00
_cell.angle_beta   90.00
_cell.angle_gamma   90.00
#
_symmetry.space_group_name_H-M   'P 1'
#
loop_
_entity.id
_entity.type
_entity.pdbx_description
1 polymer ?
#
loop_
_entity_poly.entity_id
_entity_poly.type
_entity_poly.pdbx_seq_one_letter_code
_entity_poly.pdbx_strand_id
1 'polypeptide(L)'
;MWTSVAAGALALAVMIGAFGAHALRDRLDAYSMGVYEKAVFYHFVHALGLLIVSLMPSSPTPNQPRTTVSGSCNDRPPTHTGVLNEAKARWVCILLLAGIVLFSGSLYALAITGVRALGAITPLGGLSFIAAWLWLAYASAKRT
;
A
#
# COMPACT_ATOMS: atom_id res chain seq x y z
N MET A 1 -3.75 -7.19 10.96
CA MET A 1 -2.93 -7.86 9.92
C MET A 1 -2.37 -6.88 8.89
N TRP A 2 -3.18 -6.06 8.21
CA TRP A 2 -2.68 -5.09 7.20
C TRP A 2 -1.77 -4.01 7.77
N THR A 3 -2.03 -3.53 9.00
CA THR A 3 -1.19 -2.56 9.70
C THR A 3 0.24 -3.09 9.93
N SER A 4 0.37 -4.36 10.32
CA SER A 4 1.68 -4.99 10.50
C SER A 4 2.43 -5.15 9.16
N VAL A 5 1.70 -5.48 8.07
CA VAL A 5 2.28 -5.55 6.72
C VAL A 5 2.76 -4.17 6.27
N ALA A 6 1.96 -3.13 6.49
CA ALA A 6 2.31 -1.75 6.14
C ALA A 6 3.54 -1.26 6.94
N ALA A 7 3.57 -1.52 8.25
CA ALA A 7 4.72 -1.17 9.09
C ALA A 7 6.00 -1.89 8.65
N GLY A 8 5.90 -3.19 8.30
CA GLY A 8 7.00 -3.96 7.73
C GLY A 8 7.49 -3.41 6.40
N ALA A 9 6.57 -3.02 5.50
CA ALA A 9 6.93 -2.39 4.23
C ALA A 9 7.62 -1.04 4.43
N LEU A 10 7.17 -0.21 5.38
CA LEU A 10 7.83 1.05 5.72
C LEU A 10 9.23 0.83 6.28
N ALA A 11 9.39 -0.11 7.21
CA ALA A 11 10.70 -0.45 7.76
C ALA A 11 11.66 -0.93 6.66
N LEU A 12 11.16 -1.76 5.73
CA LEU A 12 11.93 -2.24 4.59
C LEU A 12 12.31 -1.07 3.66
N ALA A 13 11.41 -0.13 3.39
CA ALA A 13 11.71 1.04 2.57
C ALA A 13 12.84 1.89 3.17
N VAL A 14 12.83 2.08 4.50
CA VAL A 14 13.91 2.80 5.21
C VAL A 14 15.23 2.05 5.11
N MET A 15 15.24 0.74 5.34
CA MET A 15 16.46 -0.07 5.25
C MET A 15 17.05 -0.06 3.83
N ILE A 16 16.21 -0.24 2.81
CA ILE A 16 16.64 -0.19 1.41
C ILE A 16 17.14 1.21 1.05
N GLY A 17 16.45 2.27 1.49
CA GLY A 17 16.89 3.65 1.26
C GLY A 17 18.24 3.95 1.88
N ALA A 18 18.46 3.54 3.14
CA ALA A 18 19.75 3.68 3.81
C ALA A 18 20.86 2.88 3.12
N PHE A 19 20.55 1.65 2.67
CA PHE A 19 21.50 0.83 1.92
C PHE A 19 21.91 1.50 0.60
N GLY A 20 20.96 2.09 -0.13
CA GLY A 20 21.24 2.86 -1.34
C GLY A 20 22.18 4.03 -1.10
N ALA A 21 21.91 4.82 -0.07
CA ALA A 21 22.68 6.00 0.27
C ALA A 21 24.12 5.69 0.70
N HIS A 22 24.36 4.54 1.34
CA HIS A 22 25.68 4.21 1.92
C HIS A 22 26.44 3.16 1.13
N ALA A 23 25.80 2.13 0.59
CA ALA A 23 26.50 1.00 -0.04
C ALA A 23 26.46 1.04 -1.57
N LEU A 24 25.48 1.67 -2.18
CA LEU A 24 25.30 1.68 -3.64
C LEU A 24 25.74 2.99 -4.30
N ARG A 25 25.88 4.07 -3.55
CA ARG A 25 26.18 5.40 -4.08
C ARG A 25 27.44 5.45 -4.95
N ASP A 26 28.48 4.73 -4.54
CA ASP A 26 29.75 4.69 -5.26
C ASP A 26 29.86 3.50 -6.24
N ARG A 27 28.81 2.67 -6.33
CA ARG A 27 28.78 1.46 -7.16
C ARG A 27 27.86 1.56 -8.36
N LEU A 28 26.82 2.39 -8.28
CA LEU A 28 25.87 2.61 -9.36
C LEU A 28 26.22 3.91 -10.12
N ASP A 29 26.00 3.89 -11.42
CA ASP A 29 26.06 5.11 -12.21
C ASP A 29 24.90 6.06 -11.86
N ALA A 30 24.99 7.31 -12.32
CA ALA A 30 23.98 8.34 -11.99
C ALA A 30 22.57 7.97 -12.47
N TYR A 31 22.44 7.26 -13.60
CA TYR A 31 21.16 6.80 -14.10
C TYR A 31 20.56 5.72 -13.20
N SER A 32 21.33 4.67 -12.91
CA SER A 32 20.90 3.56 -12.05
C SER A 32 20.57 4.02 -10.63
N MET A 33 21.36 4.96 -10.09
CA MET A 33 21.09 5.57 -8.80
C MET A 33 19.77 6.36 -8.81
N GLY A 34 19.51 7.15 -9.85
CA GLY A 34 18.23 7.86 -9.99
C GLY A 34 17.02 6.93 -10.12
N VAL A 35 17.18 5.76 -10.77
CA VAL A 35 16.14 4.72 -10.84
C VAL A 35 15.90 4.11 -9.45
N TYR A 36 16.97 3.82 -8.71
CA TYR A 36 16.92 3.27 -7.37
C TYR A 36 16.18 4.21 -6.40
N GLU A 37 16.54 5.49 -6.41
CA GLU A 37 15.90 6.52 -5.56
C GLU A 37 14.40 6.65 -5.86
N LYS A 38 14.00 6.60 -7.14
CA LYS A 38 12.59 6.56 -7.51
C LYS A 38 11.89 5.33 -6.94
N ALA A 39 12.53 4.17 -6.98
CA ALA A 39 11.97 2.95 -6.41
C ALA A 39 11.74 3.10 -4.90
N VAL A 40 12.69 3.65 -4.15
CA VAL A 40 12.58 3.95 -2.72
C VAL A 40 11.44 4.92 -2.45
N PHE A 41 11.35 6.00 -3.22
CA PHE A 41 10.31 7.01 -3.07
C PHE A 41 8.90 6.42 -3.24
N TYR A 42 8.67 5.70 -4.35
CA TYR A 42 7.36 5.08 -4.60
C TYR A 42 7.02 4.00 -3.59
N HIS A 43 8.01 3.19 -3.17
CA HIS A 43 7.84 2.23 -2.09
C HIS A 43 7.37 2.92 -0.81
N PHE A 44 8.06 3.95 -0.37
CA PHE A 44 7.75 4.66 0.86
C PHE A 44 6.36 5.30 0.83
N VAL A 45 6.04 6.04 -0.25
CA VAL A 45 4.74 6.72 -0.40
C VAL A 45 3.58 5.71 -0.37
N HIS A 46 3.71 4.58 -1.08
CA HIS A 46 2.61 3.62 -1.15
C HIS A 46 2.54 2.70 0.07
N ALA A 47 3.65 2.44 0.76
CA ALA A 47 3.63 1.79 2.06
C ALA A 47 2.96 2.68 3.13
N LEU A 48 3.16 4.01 3.08
CA LEU A 48 2.45 4.97 3.91
C LEU A 48 0.96 4.99 3.56
N GLY A 49 0.62 4.99 2.26
CA GLY A 49 -0.77 4.85 1.80
C GLY A 49 -1.43 3.57 2.32
N LEU A 50 -0.72 2.45 2.26
CA LEU A 50 -1.17 1.17 2.81
C LEU A 50 -1.44 1.26 4.32
N LEU A 51 -0.56 1.93 5.08
CA LEU A 51 -0.76 2.16 6.51
C LEU A 51 -2.02 2.99 6.77
N ILE A 52 -2.18 4.11 6.08
CA ILE A 52 -3.36 4.98 6.22
C ILE A 52 -4.65 4.21 5.94
N VAL A 53 -4.72 3.47 4.83
CA VAL A 53 -5.90 2.67 4.48
C VAL A 53 -6.17 1.59 5.51
N SER A 54 -5.12 0.95 6.07
CA SER A 54 -5.26 -0.08 7.09
C SER A 54 -5.77 0.42 8.44
N LEU A 55 -5.63 1.73 8.71
CA LEU A 55 -6.10 2.39 9.92
C LEU A 55 -7.49 3.04 9.75
N MET A 56 -8.01 3.12 8.52
CA MET A 56 -9.34 3.67 8.29
C MET A 56 -10.41 2.81 8.97
N PRO A 57 -11.38 3.42 9.69
CA PRO A 57 -12.47 2.69 10.29
C PRO A 57 -13.31 2.02 9.21
N SER A 58 -13.45 0.70 9.29
CA SER A 58 -14.30 -0.09 8.40
C SER A 58 -15.68 -0.31 9.03
N SER A 59 -16.73 -0.19 8.22
CA SER A 59 -18.08 -0.56 8.65
C SER A 59 -18.21 -2.08 8.71
N PRO A 60 -18.81 -2.65 9.78
CA PRO A 60 -19.09 -4.08 9.84
C PRO A 60 -19.95 -4.53 8.64
N THR A 61 -19.66 -5.71 8.11
CA THR A 61 -20.53 -6.31 7.09
C THR A 61 -21.91 -6.58 7.66
N PRO A 62 -23.00 -6.35 6.90
CA PRO A 62 -24.37 -6.53 7.38
C PRO A 62 -24.71 -7.95 7.90
N ASN A 63 -23.90 -8.95 7.57
CA ASN A 63 -24.13 -10.36 7.87
C ASN A 63 -23.27 -10.92 9.02
N GLN A 64 -22.61 -10.08 9.82
CA GLN A 64 -21.92 -10.62 10.98
C GLN A 64 -22.93 -10.92 12.08
N PRO A 65 -23.00 -12.18 12.59
CA PRO A 65 -23.90 -12.52 13.69
C PRO A 65 -23.57 -11.59 14.87
N ARG A 66 -24.57 -10.84 15.33
CA ARG A 66 -24.43 -10.05 16.55
C ARG A 66 -24.20 -11.01 17.70
N THR A 67 -23.00 -11.04 18.24
CA THR A 67 -22.81 -11.58 19.58
C THR A 67 -23.55 -10.64 20.53
N THR A 68 -24.78 -11.01 20.87
CA THR A 68 -25.58 -10.36 21.90
C THR A 68 -24.88 -10.59 23.24
N VAL A 69 -24.00 -9.63 23.62
CA VAL A 69 -23.65 -9.48 25.02
C VAL A 69 -24.88 -8.85 25.66
N SER A 70 -25.69 -9.70 26.31
CA SER A 70 -26.85 -9.33 27.12
C SER A 70 -26.45 -8.29 28.15
N GLY A 71 -27.09 -7.12 28.12
CA GLY A 71 -27.13 -6.23 29.25
C GLY A 71 -26.57 -4.82 29.04
N SER A 72 -27.26 -4.00 28.22
CA SER A 72 -27.40 -2.56 28.50
C SER A 72 -28.43 -1.96 27.54
N CYS A 73 -29.52 -1.40 28.07
CA CYS A 73 -30.51 -0.61 27.34
C CYS A 73 -29.93 0.70 26.89
N ASN A 74 -29.17 0.69 25.79
CA ASN A 74 -28.83 1.89 25.07
C ASN A 74 -29.01 1.58 23.57
N ASP A 75 -30.28 1.67 23.11
CA ASP A 75 -30.71 1.51 21.71
C ASP A 75 -30.20 2.67 20.84
N ARG A 76 -28.90 2.95 20.90
CA ARG A 76 -28.31 3.78 19.84
C ARG A 76 -28.17 2.91 18.58
N PRO A 77 -28.80 3.32 17.47
CA PRO A 77 -28.52 2.65 16.20
C PRO A 77 -27.03 2.70 15.94
N PRO A 78 -26.43 1.61 15.44
CA PRO A 78 -25.00 1.60 15.12
C PRO A 78 -24.73 2.73 14.13
N THR A 79 -23.98 3.73 14.54
CA THR A 79 -23.49 4.78 13.66
C THR A 79 -22.53 4.12 12.68
N HIS A 80 -23.00 3.88 11.45
CA HIS A 80 -22.20 3.35 10.35
C HIS A 80 -21.17 4.40 9.89
N THR A 81 -20.13 4.64 10.70
CA THR A 81 -19.13 5.68 10.47
C THR A 81 -17.88 5.20 9.72
N GLY A 82 -17.84 3.94 9.30
CA GLY A 82 -16.70 3.41 8.56
C GLY A 82 -16.58 3.99 7.14
N VAL A 83 -15.41 4.47 6.74
CA VAL A 83 -15.17 5.06 5.40
C VAL A 83 -15.26 4.01 4.30
N LEU A 84 -14.87 2.78 4.59
CA LEU A 84 -14.84 1.67 3.64
C LEU A 84 -15.48 0.43 4.25
N ASN A 85 -16.13 -0.39 3.42
CA ASN A 85 -16.43 -1.77 3.75
C ASN A 85 -15.11 -2.55 3.83
N GLU A 86 -14.97 -3.47 4.80
CA GLU A 86 -13.74 -4.28 4.99
C GLU A 86 -13.25 -4.98 3.72
N ALA A 87 -14.16 -5.50 2.90
CA ALA A 87 -13.81 -6.14 1.64
C ALA A 87 -13.16 -5.14 0.66
N LYS A 88 -13.70 -3.91 0.57
CA LYS A 88 -13.15 -2.85 -0.31
C LYS A 88 -11.80 -2.37 0.17
N ALA A 89 -11.63 -2.16 1.48
CA ALA A 89 -10.35 -1.78 2.09
C ALA A 89 -9.28 -2.84 1.83
N ARG A 90 -9.63 -4.11 1.95
CA ARG A 90 -8.72 -5.23 1.67
C ARG A 90 -8.22 -5.23 0.22
N TRP A 91 -9.08 -4.97 -0.76
CA TRP A 91 -8.67 -4.89 -2.16
C TRP A 91 -7.72 -3.72 -2.43
N VAL A 92 -7.96 -2.54 -1.82
CA VAL A 92 -7.01 -1.41 -1.91
C VAL A 92 -5.65 -1.81 -1.34
N CYS A 93 -5.61 -2.45 -0.18
CA CYS A 93 -4.37 -2.90 0.45
C CYS A 93 -3.62 -3.91 -0.43
N ILE A 94 -4.32 -4.87 -1.04
CA ILE A 94 -3.73 -5.86 -1.97
C ILE A 94 -3.13 -5.16 -3.19
N LEU A 95 -3.86 -4.23 -3.80
CA LEU A 95 -3.39 -3.51 -4.99
C LEU A 95 -2.18 -2.62 -4.68
N LEU A 96 -2.17 -1.95 -3.52
CA LEU A 96 -1.01 -1.15 -3.09
C LEU A 96 0.22 -2.04 -2.86
N LEU A 97 0.05 -3.18 -2.19
CA LEU A 97 1.15 -4.11 -1.94
C LEU A 97 1.68 -4.72 -3.24
N ALA A 98 0.78 -5.15 -4.14
CA ALA A 98 1.15 -5.65 -5.46
C ALA A 98 1.91 -4.60 -6.28
N GLY A 99 1.46 -3.33 -6.23
CA GLY A 99 2.15 -2.21 -6.85
C GLY A 99 3.56 -2.01 -6.28
N ILE A 100 3.74 -2.07 -4.96
CA ILE A 100 5.07 -1.97 -4.33
C ILE A 100 5.99 -3.07 -4.85
N VAL A 101 5.53 -4.31 -4.87
CA VAL A 101 6.34 -5.45 -5.33
C VAL A 101 6.68 -5.34 -6.81
N LEU A 102 5.70 -5.06 -7.66
CA LEU A 102 5.89 -5.02 -9.12
C LEU A 102 6.61 -3.75 -9.57
N PHE A 103 6.24 -2.58 -9.05
CA PHE A 103 6.84 -1.31 -9.46
C PHE A 103 8.21 -1.11 -8.81
N SER A 104 8.25 -0.99 -7.48
CA SER A 104 9.49 -0.69 -6.79
C SER A 104 10.45 -1.88 -6.84
N GLY A 105 9.95 -3.12 -6.74
CA GLY A 105 10.76 -4.32 -6.86
C GLY A 105 11.45 -4.44 -8.21
N SER A 106 10.74 -4.20 -9.33
CA SER A 106 11.35 -4.22 -10.67
C SER A 106 12.37 -3.11 -10.88
N LEU A 107 12.13 -1.91 -10.34
CA LEU A 107 13.08 -0.79 -10.41
C LEU A 107 14.33 -1.04 -9.56
N TYR A 108 14.22 -1.64 -8.38
CA TYR A 108 15.39 -2.06 -7.60
C TYR A 108 16.23 -3.09 -8.36
N ALA A 109 15.57 -4.11 -8.90
CA ALA A 109 16.26 -5.13 -9.70
C ALA A 109 16.90 -4.52 -10.95
N LEU A 110 16.21 -3.63 -11.67
CA LEU A 110 16.76 -2.91 -12.83
C LEU A 110 18.00 -2.09 -12.44
N ALA A 111 17.93 -1.32 -11.37
CA ALA A 111 19.02 -0.46 -10.92
C ALA A 111 20.28 -1.26 -10.54
N ILE A 112 20.10 -2.40 -9.88
CA ILE A 112 21.22 -3.24 -9.40
C ILE A 112 21.80 -4.12 -10.50
N THR A 113 20.94 -4.68 -11.37
CA THR A 113 21.36 -5.68 -12.38
C THR A 113 21.64 -5.08 -13.75
N GLY A 114 21.12 -3.87 -14.03
CA GLY A 114 21.18 -3.25 -15.35
C GLY A 114 20.30 -3.91 -16.42
N VAL A 115 19.50 -4.92 -16.05
CA VAL A 115 18.64 -5.67 -16.98
C VAL A 115 17.42 -4.86 -17.39
N ARG A 116 17.47 -4.22 -18.56
CA ARG A 116 16.42 -3.31 -19.05
C ARG A 116 15.03 -3.96 -19.21
N ALA A 117 14.98 -5.28 -19.42
CA ALA A 117 13.71 -6.01 -19.49
C ALA A 117 12.85 -5.90 -18.22
N LEU A 118 13.47 -5.70 -17.06
CA LEU A 118 12.77 -5.49 -15.80
C LEU A 118 11.96 -4.18 -15.79
N GLY A 119 12.38 -3.18 -16.57
CA GLY A 119 11.62 -1.95 -16.76
C GLY A 119 10.26 -2.16 -17.46
N ALA A 120 10.08 -3.25 -18.22
CA ALA A 120 8.80 -3.59 -18.84
C ALA A 120 7.75 -4.07 -17.82
N ILE A 121 8.16 -4.51 -16.64
CA ILE A 121 7.25 -4.92 -15.54
C ILE A 121 6.74 -3.70 -14.76
N THR A 122 7.53 -2.64 -14.71
CA THR A 122 7.21 -1.40 -13.96
C THR A 122 5.85 -0.80 -14.29
N PRO A 123 5.40 -0.69 -15.57
CA PRO A 123 4.08 -0.16 -15.90
C PRO A 123 2.92 -0.95 -15.28
N LEU A 124 3.04 -2.28 -15.13
CA LEU A 124 2.02 -3.11 -14.49
C LEU A 124 1.87 -2.75 -13.01
N GLY A 125 2.99 -2.53 -12.33
CA GLY A 125 2.97 -2.05 -10.95
C GLY A 125 2.39 -0.65 -10.82
N GLY A 126 2.70 0.26 -11.77
CA GLY A 126 2.11 1.59 -11.83
C GLY A 126 0.59 1.57 -12.03
N LEU A 127 0.08 0.70 -12.92
CA LEU A 127 -1.36 0.48 -13.10
C LEU A 127 -2.01 -0.04 -11.81
N SER A 128 -1.34 -0.91 -11.05
CA SER A 128 -1.83 -1.40 -9.77
C SER A 128 -2.00 -0.26 -8.75
N PHE A 129 -1.06 0.69 -8.68
CA PHE A 129 -1.18 1.88 -7.85
C PHE A 129 -2.36 2.76 -8.26
N ILE A 130 -2.46 3.06 -9.56
CA ILE A 130 -3.56 3.87 -10.11
C ILE A 130 -4.91 3.21 -9.79
N ALA A 131 -5.04 1.91 -10.02
CA ALA A 131 -6.25 1.16 -9.71
C ALA A 131 -6.61 1.22 -8.23
N ALA A 132 -5.62 1.11 -7.31
CA ALA A 132 -5.82 1.21 -5.88
C ALA A 132 -6.40 2.59 -5.48
N TRP A 133 -5.80 3.67 -5.97
CA TRP A 133 -6.22 5.03 -5.65
C TRP A 133 -7.58 5.39 -6.26
N LEU A 134 -7.84 4.99 -7.52
CA LEU A 134 -9.15 5.20 -8.16
C LEU A 134 -10.24 4.40 -7.45
N TRP A 135 -9.94 3.16 -7.02
CA TRP A 135 -10.88 2.36 -6.25
C TRP A 135 -11.20 2.99 -4.90
N LEU A 136 -10.19 3.51 -4.21
CA LEU A 136 -10.38 4.23 -2.95
C LEU A 136 -11.24 5.48 -3.15
N ALA A 137 -10.97 6.29 -4.16
CA ALA A 137 -11.74 7.48 -4.49
C ALA A 137 -13.21 7.14 -4.80
N TYR A 138 -13.45 6.13 -5.66
CA TYR A 138 -14.80 5.67 -5.99
C TYR A 138 -15.56 5.15 -4.76
N ALA A 139 -14.88 4.35 -3.93
CA ALA A 139 -15.48 3.78 -2.73
C ALA A 139 -15.87 4.85 -1.70
N SER A 140 -15.09 5.96 -1.65
CA SER A 140 -15.36 7.10 -0.79
C SER A 140 -16.50 7.99 -1.32
N ALA A 141 -16.59 8.18 -2.64
CA ALA A 141 -17.62 9.03 -3.28
C ALA A 141 -19.04 8.44 -3.20
N LYS A 142 -19.18 7.12 -3.18
CA LYS A 142 -20.51 6.46 -3.08
C LYS A 142 -21.17 6.54 -1.69
N ARG A 143 -20.64 7.37 -0.82
CA ARG A 143 -21.16 7.61 0.54
C ARG A 143 -22.15 8.76 0.64
N THR A 144 -22.27 9.57 -0.42
CA THR A 144 -23.28 10.61 -0.55
C THR A 144 -24.58 10.04 -1.05
#